data_6b3c2420ebae7413fcb8d4c50443f7bb
#
_entry.id   6b3c2420ebae7413fcb8d4c50443f7bb
#
_cell.length_a   1.000
_cell.length_b   1.000
_cell.length_c   1.000
_cell.angle_alpha   90.00
_cell.angle_beta   90.00
_cell.angle_gamma   90.00
#
_symmetry.space_group_name_H-M   'P 1'
#
loop_
_entity.id
_entity.type
_entity.pdbx_description
1 polymer ?
#
loop_
_entity_poly.entity_id
_entity_poly.type
_entity_poly.pdbx_seq_one_letter_code
_entity_poly.pdbx_strand_id
1 'polypeptide(L)'
;MIREHFAFRETITTILADSKEHIEAAKEGMLSARDELEEYIGAEPFFQMTYEPVLVPEGSSVTVSRMADAGFEASVGPMAAVAASIAWAGVESMKEAGASFGLIDNGGDIVLISDRDVRVGIFAGAASSSGKFAFIVPPQKDVLGICTSSATVGPSVSFGTADAVVCFSRNPSKADAWATSLCNVVTPENFFGVVPKDSSLCGVYAVCGDWVGRFGVLPKIVRADVDVGLITKG
;
A
#
# COMPACT_ATOMS: atom_id res chain seq x y z
N MET A 1 -8.49 -21.00 2.84
CA MET A 1 -7.62 -19.85 2.47
C MET A 1 -6.39 -20.37 1.76
N ILE A 2 -6.15 -19.88 0.56
CA ILE A 2 -4.99 -20.19 -0.28
C ILE A 2 -4.04 -19.01 -0.18
N ARG A 3 -2.73 -19.27 -0.13
CA ARG A 3 -1.67 -18.26 -0.20
C ARG A 3 -0.81 -18.60 -1.41
N GLU A 4 -0.63 -17.64 -2.29
CA GLU A 4 0.16 -17.82 -3.50
C GLU A 4 1.11 -16.63 -3.70
N HIS A 5 2.36 -16.92 -4.03
CA HIS A 5 3.32 -15.92 -4.48
C HIS A 5 3.21 -15.77 -5.99
N PHE A 6 3.08 -14.52 -6.43
CA PHE A 6 3.02 -14.18 -7.84
C PHE A 6 4.07 -13.12 -8.13
N ALA A 7 4.90 -13.38 -9.14
CA ALA A 7 5.93 -12.46 -9.59
C ALA A 7 5.82 -12.27 -11.10
N PHE A 8 5.75 -11.01 -11.50
CA PHE A 8 5.80 -10.61 -12.90
C PHE A 8 6.57 -9.29 -13.03
N ARG A 9 7.76 -9.34 -13.61
CA ARG A 9 8.72 -8.24 -13.68
C ARG A 9 8.98 -7.67 -12.27
N GLU A 10 8.73 -6.37 -12.04
CA GLU A 10 8.93 -5.69 -10.76
C GLU A 10 7.77 -5.90 -9.77
N THR A 11 6.65 -6.46 -10.21
CA THR A 11 5.51 -6.78 -9.34
C THR A 11 5.76 -8.12 -8.65
N ILE A 12 6.03 -8.08 -7.36
CA ILE A 12 6.24 -9.26 -6.52
C ILE A 12 5.21 -9.22 -5.40
N THR A 13 4.24 -10.15 -5.47
CA THR A 13 3.08 -10.11 -4.59
C THR A 13 2.86 -11.43 -3.87
N THR A 14 2.19 -11.34 -2.74
CA THR A 14 1.53 -12.46 -2.06
C THR A 14 0.03 -12.25 -2.13
N ILE A 15 -0.68 -13.19 -2.71
CA ILE A 15 -2.13 -13.18 -2.88
C ILE A 15 -2.74 -14.18 -1.90
N LEU A 16 -3.74 -13.74 -1.13
CA LEU A 16 -4.54 -14.60 -0.26
C LEU A 16 -6.00 -14.57 -0.72
N ALA A 17 -6.59 -15.76 -0.91
CA ALA A 17 -7.99 -15.93 -1.28
C ALA A 17 -8.57 -17.25 -0.77
N ASP A 18 -9.89 -17.41 -0.82
CA ASP A 18 -10.54 -18.66 -0.45
C ASP A 18 -10.64 -19.67 -1.61
N SER A 19 -10.52 -19.21 -2.86
CA SER A 19 -10.54 -20.09 -4.05
C SER A 19 -9.40 -19.77 -5.02
N LYS A 20 -9.07 -20.75 -5.88
CA LYS A 20 -8.10 -20.54 -6.98
C LYS A 20 -8.63 -19.59 -8.04
N GLU A 21 -9.94 -19.60 -8.28
CA GLU A 21 -10.60 -18.70 -9.22
C GLU A 21 -10.34 -17.23 -8.83
N HIS A 22 -10.45 -16.90 -7.53
CA HIS A 22 -10.15 -15.58 -7.05
C HIS A 22 -8.64 -15.22 -7.16
N ILE A 23 -7.74 -16.19 -7.00
CA ILE A 23 -6.31 -15.98 -7.24
C ILE A 23 -6.05 -15.63 -8.71
N GLU A 24 -6.65 -16.38 -9.66
CA GLU A 24 -6.48 -16.09 -11.08
C GLU A 24 -7.10 -14.74 -11.47
N ALA A 25 -8.29 -14.41 -10.95
CA ALA A 25 -8.88 -13.10 -11.16
C ALA A 25 -7.97 -11.95 -10.64
N ALA A 26 -7.33 -12.14 -9.49
CA ALA A 26 -6.35 -11.18 -8.95
C ALA A 26 -5.18 -10.96 -9.91
N LYS A 27 -4.61 -12.04 -10.45
CA LYS A 27 -3.49 -11.97 -11.40
C LYS A 27 -3.89 -11.26 -12.69
N GLU A 28 -5.05 -11.60 -13.25
CA GLU A 28 -5.58 -10.96 -14.46
C GLU A 28 -5.77 -9.45 -14.25
N GLY A 29 -6.37 -9.04 -13.13
CA GLY A 29 -6.55 -7.62 -12.80
C GLY A 29 -5.24 -6.87 -12.63
N MET A 30 -4.26 -7.47 -11.94
CA MET A 30 -2.94 -6.86 -11.77
C MET A 30 -2.18 -6.75 -13.11
N LEU A 31 -2.25 -7.77 -13.96
CA LEU A 31 -1.60 -7.76 -15.27
C LEU A 31 -2.23 -6.71 -16.18
N SER A 32 -3.57 -6.63 -16.23
CA SER A 32 -4.26 -5.60 -17.01
C SER A 32 -3.87 -4.18 -16.58
N ALA A 33 -3.85 -3.92 -15.27
CA ALA A 33 -3.45 -2.63 -14.73
C ALA A 33 -1.98 -2.27 -15.06
N ARG A 34 -1.09 -3.28 -15.06
CA ARG A 34 0.30 -3.08 -15.49
C ARG A 34 0.41 -2.76 -16.98
N ASP A 35 -0.29 -3.49 -17.82
CA ASP A 35 -0.26 -3.28 -19.28
C ASP A 35 -0.72 -1.86 -19.62
N GLU A 36 -1.81 -1.38 -18.98
CA GLU A 36 -2.29 0.00 -19.12
C GLU A 36 -1.24 1.03 -18.69
N LEU A 37 -0.58 0.78 -17.56
CA LEU A 37 0.47 1.66 -17.03
C LEU A 37 1.70 1.67 -17.93
N GLU A 38 2.16 0.51 -18.39
CA GLU A 38 3.32 0.38 -19.27
C GLU A 38 3.09 1.06 -20.65
N GLU A 39 1.88 0.93 -21.19
CA GLU A 39 1.47 1.63 -22.41
C GLU A 39 1.54 3.16 -22.20
N TYR A 40 0.98 3.65 -21.09
CA TYR A 40 1.02 5.07 -20.75
C TYR A 40 2.44 5.59 -20.56
N ILE A 41 3.29 4.89 -19.83
CA ILE A 41 4.70 5.25 -19.62
C ILE A 41 5.47 5.24 -20.94
N GLY A 42 5.15 4.31 -21.84
CA GLY A 42 5.74 4.26 -23.18
C GLY A 42 5.47 5.52 -24.01
N ALA A 43 4.28 6.11 -23.85
CA ALA A 43 3.90 7.38 -24.50
C ALA A 43 4.40 8.61 -23.72
N GLU A 44 4.38 8.57 -22.41
CA GLU A 44 4.71 9.67 -21.49
C GLU A 44 5.76 9.24 -20.44
N PRO A 45 7.04 9.08 -20.82
CA PRO A 45 8.08 8.56 -19.92
C PRO A 45 8.33 9.43 -18.68
N PHE A 46 7.97 10.71 -18.74
CA PHE A 46 8.11 11.63 -17.61
C PHE A 46 7.27 11.18 -16.41
N PHE A 47 6.15 10.51 -16.64
CA PHE A 47 5.29 9.97 -15.59
C PHE A 47 6.04 9.01 -14.65
N GLN A 48 6.94 8.20 -15.19
CA GLN A 48 7.74 7.25 -14.41
C GLN A 48 8.91 7.92 -13.69
N MET A 49 9.47 9.00 -14.27
CA MET A 49 10.73 9.57 -13.79
C MET A 49 10.58 10.70 -12.78
N THR A 50 9.39 11.32 -12.72
CA THR A 50 9.18 12.48 -11.86
C THR A 50 8.91 12.10 -10.41
N TYR A 51 9.44 12.91 -9.50
CA TYR A 51 9.08 12.88 -8.08
C TYR A 51 8.00 13.92 -7.71
N GLU A 52 7.62 14.74 -8.68
CA GLU A 52 6.60 15.78 -8.50
C GLU A 52 5.24 15.31 -9.04
N PRO A 53 4.13 15.84 -8.52
CA PRO A 53 2.80 15.54 -9.05
C PRO A 53 2.67 15.89 -10.54
N VAL A 54 1.95 15.07 -11.28
CA VAL A 54 1.61 15.34 -12.69
C VAL A 54 0.12 15.21 -12.91
N LEU A 55 -0.39 16.04 -13.82
CA LEU A 55 -1.75 15.89 -14.33
C LEU A 55 -1.73 14.94 -15.52
N VAL A 56 -2.76 14.12 -15.60
CA VAL A 56 -2.97 13.21 -16.73
C VAL A 56 -4.17 13.65 -17.56
N PRO A 57 -4.23 13.36 -18.87
CA PRO A 57 -5.37 13.69 -19.71
C PRO A 57 -6.67 13.07 -19.20
N GLU A 58 -7.79 13.74 -19.44
CA GLU A 58 -9.12 13.16 -19.26
C GLU A 58 -9.27 11.91 -20.14
N GLY A 59 -9.79 10.82 -19.57
CA GLY A 59 -9.89 9.53 -20.26
C GLY A 59 -8.65 8.65 -20.18
N SER A 60 -7.62 9.03 -19.40
CA SER A 60 -6.55 8.10 -19.00
C SER A 60 -7.12 6.88 -18.29
N SER A 61 -6.39 5.76 -18.33
CA SER A 61 -6.84 4.53 -17.67
C SER A 61 -7.10 4.74 -16.18
N VAL A 62 -7.89 3.86 -15.58
CA VAL A 62 -8.24 3.94 -14.17
C VAL A 62 -6.99 3.89 -13.30
N THR A 63 -6.04 3.02 -13.64
CA THR A 63 -4.78 2.85 -12.91
C THR A 63 -3.95 4.14 -12.95
N VAL A 64 -3.72 4.70 -14.13
CA VAL A 64 -2.95 5.94 -14.33
C VAL A 64 -3.61 7.12 -13.60
N SER A 65 -4.92 7.27 -13.71
CA SER A 65 -5.67 8.33 -13.05
C SER A 65 -5.57 8.23 -11.52
N ARG A 66 -5.73 7.02 -10.96
CA ARG A 66 -5.58 6.79 -9.51
C ARG A 66 -4.19 7.16 -8.99
N MET A 67 -3.14 6.81 -9.75
CA MET A 67 -1.75 7.13 -9.40
C MET A 67 -1.50 8.63 -9.44
N ALA A 68 -1.97 9.32 -10.49
CA ALA A 68 -1.83 10.76 -10.62
C ALA A 68 -2.57 11.52 -9.51
N ASP A 69 -3.83 11.17 -9.24
CA ASP A 69 -4.64 11.78 -8.18
C ASP A 69 -4.01 11.57 -6.80
N ALA A 70 -3.47 10.39 -6.53
CA ALA A 70 -2.81 10.08 -5.28
C ALA A 70 -1.51 10.88 -5.11
N GLY A 71 -0.69 10.94 -6.17
CA GLY A 71 0.52 11.75 -6.19
C GLY A 71 0.23 13.23 -5.97
N PHE A 72 -0.84 13.75 -6.60
CA PHE A 72 -1.26 15.13 -6.43
C PHE A 72 -1.69 15.44 -4.99
N GLU A 73 -2.51 14.57 -4.36
CA GLU A 73 -2.95 14.77 -2.97
C GLU A 73 -1.79 14.71 -1.98
N ALA A 74 -0.85 13.78 -2.18
CA ALA A 74 0.27 13.56 -1.27
C ALA A 74 1.52 14.40 -1.62
N SER A 75 1.47 15.22 -2.68
CA SER A 75 2.59 16.04 -3.17
C SER A 75 3.85 15.21 -3.50
N VAL A 76 3.66 14.08 -4.18
CA VAL A 76 4.74 13.19 -4.66
C VAL A 76 4.50 12.78 -6.11
N GLY A 77 5.51 12.19 -6.76
CA GLY A 77 5.36 11.64 -8.09
C GLY A 77 4.38 10.46 -8.13
N PRO A 78 3.72 10.18 -9.27
CA PRO A 78 2.66 9.17 -9.37
C PRO A 78 3.16 7.75 -9.09
N MET A 79 4.43 7.46 -9.33
CA MET A 79 5.00 6.14 -9.06
C MET A 79 5.05 5.78 -7.57
N ALA A 80 4.91 6.77 -6.67
CA ALA A 80 4.73 6.54 -5.23
C ALA A 80 3.40 5.88 -4.86
N ALA A 81 2.51 5.65 -5.83
CA ALA A 81 1.23 4.97 -5.65
C ALA A 81 1.12 3.67 -6.47
N VAL A 82 2.20 3.22 -7.10
CA VAL A 82 2.15 2.14 -8.11
C VAL A 82 1.80 0.80 -7.48
N ALA A 83 2.41 0.45 -6.35
CA ALA A 83 2.27 -0.88 -5.76
C ALA A 83 0.83 -1.13 -5.29
N ALA A 84 0.26 -0.16 -4.58
CA ALA A 84 -1.13 -0.27 -4.13
C ALA A 84 -2.15 -0.12 -5.28
N SER A 85 -1.86 0.67 -6.32
CA SER A 85 -2.76 0.79 -7.48
C SER A 85 -2.89 -0.53 -8.23
N ILE A 86 -1.78 -1.23 -8.47
CA ILE A 86 -1.77 -2.55 -9.09
C ILE A 86 -2.47 -3.58 -8.20
N ALA A 87 -2.16 -3.61 -6.90
CA ALA A 87 -2.83 -4.51 -5.95
C ALA A 87 -4.34 -4.23 -5.86
N TRP A 88 -4.75 -2.97 -5.96
CA TRP A 88 -6.16 -2.58 -5.95
C TRP A 88 -6.92 -3.15 -7.15
N ALA A 89 -6.38 -3.04 -8.35
CA ALA A 89 -6.99 -3.65 -9.55
C ALA A 89 -7.17 -5.17 -9.37
N GLY A 90 -6.18 -5.85 -8.81
CA GLY A 90 -6.31 -7.27 -8.48
C GLY A 90 -7.41 -7.59 -7.47
N VAL A 91 -7.54 -6.79 -6.39
CA VAL A 91 -8.61 -6.98 -5.38
C VAL A 91 -9.99 -6.66 -5.97
N GLU A 92 -10.11 -5.66 -6.85
CA GLU A 92 -11.36 -5.37 -7.57
C GLU A 92 -11.79 -6.56 -8.43
N SER A 93 -10.87 -7.14 -9.22
CA SER A 93 -11.15 -8.33 -10.03
C SER A 93 -11.55 -9.54 -9.17
N MET A 94 -10.93 -9.73 -8.00
CA MET A 94 -11.38 -10.76 -7.05
C MET A 94 -12.82 -10.50 -6.58
N LYS A 95 -13.16 -9.24 -6.25
CA LYS A 95 -14.50 -8.85 -5.81
C LYS A 95 -15.54 -9.06 -6.92
N GLU A 96 -15.20 -8.72 -8.16
CA GLU A 96 -16.05 -8.96 -9.34
C GLU A 96 -16.27 -10.46 -9.59
N ALA A 97 -15.26 -11.29 -9.32
CA ALA A 97 -15.37 -12.76 -9.34
C ALA A 97 -16.14 -13.32 -8.13
N GLY A 98 -16.69 -12.47 -7.25
CA GLY A 98 -17.55 -12.87 -6.13
C GLY A 98 -16.81 -13.16 -4.83
N ALA A 99 -15.53 -12.76 -4.68
CA ALA A 99 -14.79 -12.94 -3.44
C ALA A 99 -15.38 -12.09 -2.31
N SER A 100 -15.60 -12.70 -1.13
CA SER A 100 -15.85 -12.00 0.13
C SER A 100 -14.57 -11.79 0.95
N PHE A 101 -13.51 -12.51 0.58
CA PHE A 101 -12.16 -12.37 1.13
C PHE A 101 -11.13 -12.37 0.01
N GLY A 102 -10.32 -11.34 -0.01
CA GLY A 102 -9.18 -11.19 -0.90
C GLY A 102 -8.17 -10.22 -0.30
N LEU A 103 -6.89 -10.58 -0.33
CA LEU A 103 -5.79 -9.74 0.12
C LEU A 103 -4.62 -9.88 -0.84
N ILE A 104 -4.06 -8.76 -1.25
CA ILE A 104 -2.82 -8.69 -2.02
C ILE A 104 -1.83 -7.84 -1.24
N ASP A 105 -0.67 -8.41 -0.97
CA ASP A 105 0.51 -7.74 -0.41
C ASP A 105 1.53 -7.55 -1.54
N ASN A 106 1.79 -6.33 -1.94
CA ASN A 106 2.75 -5.96 -2.98
C ASN A 106 3.92 -5.20 -2.35
N GLY A 107 4.90 -5.93 -1.81
CA GLY A 107 6.09 -5.34 -1.24
C GLY A 107 5.88 -4.55 0.07
N GLY A 108 4.78 -4.81 0.81
CA GLY A 108 4.39 -4.10 2.03
C GLY A 108 3.18 -3.18 1.85
N ASP A 109 2.71 -3.00 0.60
CA ASP A 109 1.48 -2.28 0.28
C ASP A 109 0.34 -3.29 0.15
N ILE A 110 -0.48 -3.35 1.20
CA ILE A 110 -1.56 -4.32 1.32
C ILE A 110 -2.87 -3.68 0.89
N VAL A 111 -3.57 -4.37 0.00
CA VAL A 111 -4.95 -4.04 -0.37
C VAL A 111 -5.84 -5.24 -0.09
N LEU A 112 -6.99 -5.01 0.53
CA LEU A 112 -7.88 -6.10 0.93
C LEU A 112 -9.37 -5.75 0.92
N ILE A 113 -10.17 -6.79 0.78
CA ILE A 113 -11.56 -6.93 1.25
C ILE A 113 -11.63 -8.13 2.18
N SER A 114 -12.50 -8.14 3.18
CA SER A 114 -12.59 -9.27 4.11
C SER A 114 -13.94 -9.38 4.80
N ASP A 115 -14.46 -10.59 4.93
CA ASP A 115 -15.63 -10.94 5.74
C ASP A 115 -15.27 -11.32 7.19
N ARG A 116 -13.96 -11.30 7.53
CA ARG A 116 -13.40 -11.74 8.82
C ARG A 116 -12.28 -10.81 9.27
N ASP A 117 -11.86 -10.96 10.54
CA ASP A 117 -10.69 -10.28 11.06
C ASP A 117 -9.41 -10.73 10.33
N VAL A 118 -8.60 -9.77 9.91
CA VAL A 118 -7.28 -9.99 9.27
C VAL A 118 -6.19 -9.49 10.19
N ARG A 119 -5.16 -10.31 10.41
CA ARG A 119 -3.98 -9.91 11.17
C ARG A 119 -2.89 -9.44 10.23
N VAL A 120 -2.51 -8.17 10.34
CA VAL A 120 -1.43 -7.56 9.56
C VAL A 120 -0.27 -7.23 10.49
N GLY A 121 0.87 -7.90 10.28
CA GLY A 121 2.10 -7.70 11.07
C GLY A 121 2.72 -6.33 10.81
N ILE A 122 3.34 -5.74 11.85
CA ILE A 122 4.06 -4.48 11.73
C ILE A 122 5.55 -4.79 11.69
N PHE A 123 6.20 -4.48 10.56
CA PHE A 123 7.64 -4.61 10.40
C PHE A 123 8.24 -3.22 10.13
N ALA A 124 9.20 -2.82 10.95
CA ALA A 124 9.86 -1.51 10.92
C ALA A 124 11.39 -1.67 11.02
N GLY A 125 11.95 -2.53 10.18
CA GLY A 125 13.39 -2.73 10.09
C GLY A 125 14.04 -3.05 11.45
N ALA A 126 15.02 -2.23 11.85
CA ALA A 126 15.79 -2.40 13.09
C ALA A 126 15.12 -1.79 14.33
N ALA A 127 13.97 -1.14 14.20
CA ALA A 127 13.27 -0.54 15.33
C ALA A 127 12.92 -1.59 16.41
N SER A 128 12.98 -1.19 17.68
CA SER A 128 12.78 -2.12 18.83
C SER A 128 11.39 -2.76 18.85
N SER A 129 10.37 -2.10 18.27
CA SER A 129 9.00 -2.58 18.14
C SER A 129 8.76 -3.46 16.91
N SER A 130 9.72 -3.53 15.98
CA SER A 130 9.62 -4.28 14.73
C SER A 130 9.30 -5.76 14.97
N GLY A 131 8.34 -6.31 14.25
CA GLY A 131 7.98 -7.72 14.32
C GLY A 131 7.24 -8.14 15.60
N LYS A 132 6.99 -7.24 16.56
CA LYS A 132 6.40 -7.55 17.87
C LYS A 132 4.91 -7.21 18.00
N PHE A 133 4.33 -6.59 16.98
CA PHE A 133 2.96 -6.15 16.98
C PHE A 133 2.27 -6.42 15.64
N ALA A 134 0.95 -6.52 15.69
CA ALA A 134 0.09 -6.62 14.52
C ALA A 134 -1.18 -5.78 14.70
N PHE A 135 -1.72 -5.30 13.58
CA PHE A 135 -3.07 -4.76 13.51
C PHE A 135 -4.08 -5.90 13.40
N ILE A 136 -5.19 -5.80 14.11
CA ILE A 136 -6.39 -6.62 13.88
C ILE A 136 -7.37 -5.79 13.08
N VAL A 137 -7.38 -6.01 11.78
CA VAL A 137 -8.26 -5.32 10.83
C VAL A 137 -9.60 -6.03 10.83
N PRO A 138 -10.69 -5.36 11.27
CA PRO A 138 -12.02 -5.97 11.27
C PRO A 138 -12.52 -6.18 9.83
N PRO A 139 -13.64 -6.91 9.63
CA PRO A 139 -14.23 -7.12 8.30
C PRO A 139 -14.37 -5.83 7.49
N GLN A 140 -14.00 -5.91 6.21
CA GLN A 140 -13.99 -4.80 5.26
C GLN A 140 -14.77 -5.19 4.00
N LYS A 141 -16.02 -4.68 3.88
CA LYS A 141 -16.85 -4.90 2.67
C LYS A 141 -16.34 -4.12 1.47
N ASP A 142 -15.79 -2.95 1.73
CA ASP A 142 -15.16 -2.08 0.74
C ASP A 142 -13.65 -2.20 0.83
N VAL A 143 -12.99 -1.89 -0.26
CA VAL A 143 -11.54 -1.98 -0.35
C VAL A 143 -10.89 -1.10 0.72
N LEU A 144 -9.86 -1.65 1.36
CA LEU A 144 -8.98 -0.95 2.30
C LEU A 144 -7.53 -1.12 1.84
N GLY A 145 -6.82 0.00 1.73
CA GLY A 145 -5.37 0.04 1.59
C GLY A 145 -4.69 0.20 2.95
N ILE A 146 -3.64 -0.57 3.18
CA ILE A 146 -2.72 -0.50 4.32
C ILE A 146 -1.32 -0.49 3.74
N CYS A 147 -0.79 0.69 3.49
CA CYS A 147 0.44 0.87 2.73
C CYS A 147 1.57 1.33 3.65
N THR A 148 2.76 0.79 3.42
CA THR A 148 3.91 1.03 4.30
C THR A 148 5.11 1.50 3.49
N SER A 149 5.60 2.69 3.81
CA SER A 149 6.91 3.16 3.35
C SER A 149 7.94 3.13 4.48
N SER A 150 9.19 2.84 4.14
CA SER A 150 10.30 2.77 5.08
C SER A 150 11.54 3.42 4.48
N ALA A 151 12.28 4.19 5.29
CA ALA A 151 13.58 4.72 4.89
C ALA A 151 14.71 3.68 5.02
N THR A 152 14.46 2.57 5.73
CA THR A 152 15.49 1.58 6.09
C THR A 152 15.24 0.19 5.51
N VAL A 153 14.04 -0.05 4.93
CA VAL A 153 13.63 -1.38 4.42
C VAL A 153 12.95 -1.24 3.05
N GLY A 154 13.32 -2.11 2.09
CA GLY A 154 12.69 -2.21 0.78
C GLY A 154 13.52 -1.62 -0.37
N PRO A 155 13.14 -1.92 -1.62
CA PRO A 155 13.83 -1.45 -2.82
C PRO A 155 13.46 0.00 -3.20
N SER A 156 12.42 0.58 -2.59
CA SER A 156 12.00 1.95 -2.87
C SER A 156 12.98 2.97 -2.27
N VAL A 157 13.30 4.01 -3.05
CA VAL A 157 14.14 5.10 -2.58
C VAL A 157 13.31 5.99 -1.67
N SER A 158 13.61 5.97 -0.36
CA SER A 158 13.08 6.93 0.60
C SER A 158 14.19 7.87 1.05
N PHE A 159 13.89 9.17 1.08
CA PHE A 159 14.81 10.20 1.56
C PHE A 159 14.59 10.54 3.04
N GLY A 160 13.72 9.78 3.71
CA GLY A 160 13.28 10.06 5.08
C GLY A 160 14.12 9.40 6.16
N THR A 161 13.70 9.62 7.41
CA THR A 161 14.33 9.10 8.63
C THR A 161 13.42 8.14 9.40
N ALA A 162 12.16 7.98 9.00
CA ALA A 162 11.24 7.08 9.66
C ALA A 162 11.54 5.61 9.32
N ASP A 163 11.57 4.74 10.33
CA ASP A 163 11.76 3.30 10.11
C ASP A 163 10.56 2.67 9.40
N ALA A 164 9.36 3.16 9.68
CA ALA A 164 8.14 2.80 8.94
C ALA A 164 7.06 3.86 9.13
N VAL A 165 6.31 4.13 8.05
CA VAL A 165 5.05 4.87 8.10
C VAL A 165 3.98 4.03 7.42
N VAL A 166 2.94 3.69 8.17
CA VAL A 166 1.79 2.90 7.70
C VAL A 166 0.58 3.82 7.57
N CYS A 167 0.04 3.92 6.37
CA CYS A 167 -1.15 4.69 6.07
C CYS A 167 -2.34 3.79 5.76
N PHE A 168 -3.50 4.16 6.29
CA PHE A 168 -4.78 3.47 6.07
C PHE A 168 -5.72 4.37 5.28
N SER A 169 -6.28 3.86 4.17
CA SER A 169 -7.25 4.61 3.35
C SER A 169 -8.22 3.68 2.62
N ARG A 170 -9.44 4.17 2.36
CA ARG A 170 -10.38 3.55 1.43
C ARG A 170 -9.97 3.72 -0.04
N ASN A 171 -9.00 4.56 -0.29
CA ASN A 171 -8.30 4.68 -1.57
C ASN A 171 -6.87 4.16 -1.40
N PRO A 172 -6.57 2.92 -1.83
CA PRO A 172 -5.26 2.31 -1.67
C PRO A 172 -4.12 3.12 -2.28
N SER A 173 -4.32 3.68 -3.49
CA SER A 173 -3.30 4.50 -4.16
C SER A 173 -2.90 5.70 -3.32
N LYS A 174 -3.88 6.34 -2.64
CA LYS A 174 -3.62 7.46 -1.72
C LYS A 174 -2.94 7.00 -0.43
N ALA A 175 -3.26 5.80 0.07
CA ALA A 175 -2.53 5.25 1.22
C ALA A 175 -1.04 5.09 0.92
N ASP A 176 -0.69 4.60 -0.27
CA ASP A 176 0.67 4.36 -0.74
C ASP A 176 1.43 5.69 -0.95
N ALA A 177 0.85 6.62 -1.72
CA ALA A 177 1.44 7.94 -1.93
C ALA A 177 1.69 8.69 -0.61
N TRP A 178 0.71 8.67 0.32
CA TRP A 178 0.87 9.30 1.63
C TRP A 178 1.88 8.57 2.52
N ALA A 179 1.98 7.25 2.46
CA ALA A 179 3.02 6.52 3.19
C ALA A 179 4.41 6.98 2.75
N THR A 180 4.63 7.12 1.44
CA THR A 180 5.87 7.65 0.87
C THR A 180 6.12 9.10 1.28
N SER A 181 5.13 9.99 1.09
CA SER A 181 5.24 11.42 1.42
C SER A 181 5.59 11.62 2.90
N LEU A 182 4.85 10.98 3.80
CA LEU A 182 5.06 11.11 5.24
C LEU A 182 6.37 10.47 5.69
N CYS A 183 6.76 9.32 5.13
CA CYS A 183 8.02 8.67 5.44
C CYS A 183 9.23 9.57 5.18
N ASN A 184 9.15 10.43 4.16
CA ASN A 184 10.21 11.37 3.82
C ASN A 184 10.38 12.53 4.83
N VAL A 185 9.34 12.87 5.61
CA VAL A 185 9.36 14.10 6.42
C VAL A 185 9.06 13.89 7.90
N VAL A 186 8.48 12.74 8.30
CA VAL A 186 8.05 12.51 9.68
C VAL A 186 9.23 12.34 10.62
N THR A 187 9.15 13.10 11.73
CA THR A 187 9.99 12.92 12.93
C THR A 187 9.08 12.92 14.17
N PRO A 188 9.57 12.47 15.35
CA PRO A 188 8.80 12.53 16.59
C PRO A 188 8.26 13.93 16.91
N GLU A 189 9.04 14.98 16.57
CA GLU A 189 8.73 16.39 16.91
C GLU A 189 7.65 16.97 16.00
N ASN A 190 7.65 16.58 14.72
CA ASN A 190 6.77 17.22 13.72
C ASN A 190 5.52 16.40 13.34
N PHE A 191 5.38 15.16 13.80
CA PHE A 191 4.36 14.19 13.37
C PHE A 191 2.95 14.80 13.27
N PHE A 192 2.47 15.43 14.34
CA PHE A 192 1.12 16.03 14.36
C PHE A 192 0.98 17.30 13.50
N GLY A 193 2.10 17.87 13.07
CA GLY A 193 2.12 19.04 12.19
C GLY A 193 2.13 18.68 10.70
N VAL A 194 2.71 17.52 10.35
CA VAL A 194 2.85 17.10 8.95
C VAL A 194 1.79 16.09 8.50
N VAL A 195 1.17 15.36 9.44
CA VAL A 195 0.05 14.46 9.08
C VAL A 195 -1.17 15.31 8.70
N PRO A 196 -1.69 15.15 7.48
CA PRO A 196 -2.80 15.99 7.02
C PRO A 196 -4.10 15.63 7.74
N LYS A 197 -4.85 16.66 8.19
CA LYS A 197 -6.12 16.48 8.89
C LYS A 197 -7.30 16.29 7.94
N ASP A 198 -7.22 16.96 6.78
CA ASP A 198 -8.24 16.95 5.73
C ASP A 198 -7.71 16.19 4.52
N SER A 199 -7.55 14.88 4.66
CA SER A 199 -7.09 13.99 3.59
C SER A 199 -7.97 12.75 3.48
N SER A 200 -7.68 11.93 2.48
CA SER A 200 -8.31 10.62 2.30
C SER A 200 -7.88 9.56 3.32
N LEU A 201 -6.96 9.88 4.23
CA LEU A 201 -6.44 8.93 5.21
C LEU A 201 -7.44 8.65 6.34
N CYS A 202 -7.65 7.38 6.65
CA CYS A 202 -8.38 6.94 7.84
C CYS A 202 -7.50 7.02 9.10
N GLY A 203 -6.20 6.70 8.96
CA GLY A 203 -5.26 6.70 10.06
C GLY A 203 -3.81 6.56 9.59
N VAL A 204 -2.89 6.96 10.45
CA VAL A 204 -1.43 6.88 10.24
C VAL A 204 -0.76 6.30 11.48
N TYR A 205 0.15 5.36 11.27
CA TYR A 205 1.02 4.78 12.28
C TYR A 205 2.47 4.96 11.85
N ALA A 206 3.29 5.63 12.65
CA ALA A 206 4.69 5.90 12.32
C ALA A 206 5.62 5.34 13.39
N VAL A 207 6.79 4.88 12.98
CA VAL A 207 7.85 4.36 13.85
C VAL A 207 9.15 5.09 13.52
N CYS A 208 9.81 5.66 14.54
CA CYS A 208 11.14 6.25 14.45
C CYS A 208 11.94 5.79 15.67
N GLY A 209 12.81 4.79 15.52
CA GLY A 209 13.51 4.15 16.63
C GLY A 209 12.56 3.54 17.65
N ASP A 210 12.57 4.06 18.87
CA ASP A 210 11.67 3.64 19.96
C ASP A 210 10.37 4.44 20.01
N TRP A 211 10.28 5.52 19.24
CA TRP A 211 9.09 6.36 19.20
C TRP A 211 8.04 5.82 18.26
N VAL A 212 6.77 5.96 18.66
CA VAL A 212 5.60 5.55 17.88
C VAL A 212 4.57 6.66 17.85
N GLY A 213 4.25 7.14 16.64
CA GLY A 213 3.16 8.08 16.35
C GLY A 213 1.88 7.37 15.92
N ARG A 214 0.74 7.91 16.35
CA ARG A 214 -0.59 7.42 15.95
C ARG A 214 -1.50 8.60 15.67
N PHE A 215 -2.22 8.53 14.55
CA PHE A 215 -3.17 9.56 14.14
C PHE A 215 -4.41 8.91 13.51
N GLY A 216 -5.58 9.53 13.69
CA GLY A 216 -6.83 9.07 13.10
C GLY A 216 -7.36 7.76 13.70
N VAL A 217 -8.12 7.00 12.90
CA VAL A 217 -8.74 5.73 13.29
C VAL A 217 -7.86 4.58 12.85
N LEU A 218 -7.24 3.90 13.80
CA LEU A 218 -6.41 2.74 13.58
C LEU A 218 -7.10 1.46 14.05
N PRO A 219 -6.86 0.32 13.38
CA PRO A 219 -7.25 -0.98 13.90
C PRO A 219 -6.62 -1.27 15.27
N LYS A 220 -7.21 -2.19 16.03
CA LYS A 220 -6.65 -2.64 17.30
C LYS A 220 -5.25 -3.20 17.08
N ILE A 221 -4.30 -2.73 17.90
CA ILE A 221 -2.93 -3.24 17.90
C ILE A 221 -2.79 -4.28 19.02
N VAL A 222 -2.22 -5.43 18.69
CA VAL A 222 -1.96 -6.53 19.63
C VAL A 222 -0.50 -6.95 19.56
N ARG A 223 0.00 -7.56 20.63
CA ARG A 223 1.29 -8.24 20.58
C ARG A 223 1.22 -9.42 19.62
N ALA A 224 2.25 -9.56 18.81
CA ALA A 224 2.40 -10.63 17.83
C ALA A 224 3.88 -10.98 17.70
N ASP A 225 4.13 -12.21 17.26
CA ASP A 225 5.45 -12.61 16.76
C ASP A 225 5.28 -12.70 15.24
N VAL A 226 5.84 -11.70 14.53
CA VAL A 226 5.68 -11.58 13.08
C VAL A 226 6.68 -12.51 12.41
N ASP A 227 6.17 -13.47 11.65
CA ASP A 227 7.02 -14.33 10.83
C ASP A 227 7.61 -13.54 9.66
N VAL A 228 8.89 -13.18 9.79
CA VAL A 228 9.64 -12.39 8.79
C VAL A 228 9.78 -13.16 7.46
N GLY A 229 9.64 -14.49 7.49
CA GLY A 229 9.64 -15.34 6.30
C GLY A 229 8.37 -15.20 5.44
N LEU A 230 7.32 -14.62 6.01
CA LEU A 230 6.07 -14.36 5.31
C LEU A 230 5.97 -12.94 4.71
N ILE A 231 6.96 -12.08 4.96
CA ILE A 231 6.99 -10.74 4.37
C ILE A 231 7.28 -10.87 2.88
N THR A 232 6.44 -10.25 2.06
CA THR A 232 6.67 -10.15 0.63
C THR A 232 7.92 -9.30 0.38
N LYS A 233 8.93 -9.90 -0.21
CA LYS A 233 10.19 -9.23 -0.52
C LYS A 233 10.28 -9.06 -2.03
N GLY A 234 10.52 -7.84 -2.47
CA GLY A 234 10.91 -7.51 -3.82
C GLY A 234 12.37 -7.86 -4.10
#